data_37a3f936bcaddb0553488fd7f6c8d5c8
#
_entry.id   37a3f936bcaddb0553488fd7f6c8d5c8
#
_cell.length_a   1.000
_cell.length_b   1.000
_cell.length_c   1.000
_cell.angle_alpha   90.00
_cell.angle_beta   90.00
_cell.angle_gamma   90.00
#
_symmetry.space_group_name_H-M   'P 1'
#
loop_
_entity.id
_entity.type
_entity.pdbx_description
1 polymer ?
#
loop_
_entity_poly.entity_id
_entity_poly.type
_entity_poly.pdbx_seq_one_letter_code
_entity_poly.pdbx_strand_id
1 'polypeptide(L)'
;MVRPGALAFNRRTAQIATMCELLGMNCNVPTDIRFSFSGLIQRGGRTGPHRDGWGIAFYEGRGCRTFHDPLPGCESKIAELVRTHTVKSLNVICHIRKATNGRVCLENTHPFTRELWGRSWAFAHNGRLKGVKDWPLRFYRPIGTTDSEHAFCWILDQIRRRHPTPPKKDMAVLRLVRKLAAKLNACGTSNMMLCDSRYLYCHCSTELSWLTRRAPFGEAHLIDTELTVDFAKETTPRDIVTVIATRPLTHHEPWQVMERGRVVVFRNGLQVGA
;
A
#
# COMPACT_ATOMS: atom_id res chain seq x y z
N MET A 1 -22.20 45.83 15.28
CA MET A 1 -22.59 44.39 15.20
C MET A 1 -21.89 43.76 14.01
N VAL A 2 -20.82 43.05 14.25
CA VAL A 2 -20.04 42.33 13.21
C VAL A 2 -20.53 40.89 13.24
N ARG A 3 -21.04 40.38 12.09
CA ARG A 3 -21.44 38.97 11.94
C ARG A 3 -20.19 38.09 11.80
N PRO A 4 -20.08 36.95 12.48
CA PRO A 4 -18.97 36.03 12.26
C PRO A 4 -19.15 35.29 10.93
N GLY A 5 -18.14 35.38 10.08
CA GLY A 5 -18.07 34.65 8.82
C GLY A 5 -17.97 33.14 9.07
N ALA A 6 -18.88 32.37 8.48
CA ALA A 6 -18.82 30.90 8.46
C ALA A 6 -17.61 30.46 7.67
N LEU A 7 -16.67 29.76 8.32
CA LEU A 7 -15.59 29.05 7.71
C LEU A 7 -16.19 27.98 6.79
N ALA A 8 -16.03 28.16 5.50
CA ALA A 8 -16.36 27.15 4.50
C ALA A 8 -15.47 25.92 4.71
N PHE A 9 -15.99 24.92 5.38
CA PHE A 9 -15.33 23.61 5.55
C PHE A 9 -15.14 22.97 4.16
N ASN A 10 -13.91 22.91 3.72
CA ASN A 10 -13.53 22.55 2.37
C ASN A 10 -13.95 21.09 2.08
N ARG A 11 -14.96 20.88 1.22
CA ARG A 11 -15.48 19.56 0.82
C ARG A 11 -14.39 18.58 0.31
N ARG A 12 -13.25 19.07 -0.16
CA ARG A 12 -12.10 18.25 -0.56
C ARG A 12 -11.40 17.58 0.61
N THR A 13 -11.28 18.25 1.77
CA THR A 13 -10.70 17.66 3.00
C THR A 13 -11.59 16.58 3.59
N ALA A 14 -12.91 16.74 3.54
CA ALA A 14 -13.86 15.72 4.01
C ALA A 14 -13.84 14.44 3.15
N GLN A 15 -13.59 14.55 1.84
CA GLN A 15 -13.53 13.40 0.93
C GLN A 15 -12.22 12.60 1.10
N ILE A 16 -11.11 13.23 1.48
CA ILE A 16 -9.83 12.57 1.77
C ILE A 16 -9.91 11.75 3.07
N ALA A 17 -10.63 12.24 4.09
CA ALA A 17 -10.84 11.54 5.36
C ALA A 17 -11.69 10.25 5.24
N THR A 18 -12.25 9.96 4.06
CA THR A 18 -13.14 8.80 3.84
C THR A 18 -12.50 7.66 3.03
N MET A 19 -11.26 7.81 2.55
CA MET A 19 -10.58 6.78 1.74
C MET A 19 -9.79 5.81 2.61
N CYS A 20 -9.62 4.58 2.11
CA CYS A 20 -8.79 3.54 2.75
C CYS A 20 -7.35 4.03 3.02
N GLU A 21 -6.60 3.33 3.86
CA GLU A 21 -5.20 3.63 4.14
C GLU A 21 -4.29 2.53 3.56
N LEU A 22 -3.20 2.95 2.94
CA LEU A 22 -2.15 2.11 2.40
C LEU A 22 -0.87 2.29 3.21
N LEU A 23 -0.12 1.20 3.40
CA LEU A 23 1.25 1.21 3.90
C LEU A 23 2.08 0.25 3.05
N GLY A 24 3.24 0.70 2.61
CA GLY A 24 4.24 -0.11 1.94
C GLY A 24 5.60 0.03 2.62
N MET A 25 6.43 -0.99 2.47
CA MET A 25 7.85 -0.94 2.83
C MET A 25 8.65 -1.64 1.74
N ASN A 26 9.78 -1.03 1.36
CA ASN A 26 10.80 -1.65 0.54
C ASN A 26 12.16 -1.37 1.17
N CYS A 27 13.03 -2.36 1.29
CA CYS A 27 14.31 -2.21 1.95
C CYS A 27 15.39 -3.09 1.32
N ASN A 28 16.66 -2.81 1.61
CA ASN A 28 17.81 -3.56 1.12
C ASN A 28 18.20 -4.72 2.04
N VAL A 29 17.72 -4.73 3.28
CA VAL A 29 17.87 -5.81 4.26
C VAL A 29 16.51 -6.19 4.83
N PRO A 30 16.27 -7.46 5.21
CA PRO A 30 15.01 -7.86 5.82
C PRO A 30 14.73 -7.04 7.10
N THR A 31 13.69 -6.21 7.06
CA THR A 31 13.36 -5.23 8.09
C THR A 31 12.00 -5.51 8.71
N ASP A 32 11.85 -5.16 9.97
CA ASP A 32 10.61 -5.25 10.73
C ASP A 32 9.73 -4.01 10.49
N ILE A 33 8.47 -4.22 10.14
CA ILE A 33 7.50 -3.14 9.88
C ILE A 33 6.63 -2.78 11.10
N ARG A 34 6.77 -3.49 12.24
CA ARG A 34 5.87 -3.38 13.41
C ARG A 34 5.69 -1.95 13.90
N PHE A 35 6.73 -1.13 13.90
CA PHE A 35 6.62 0.29 14.27
C PHE A 35 5.60 1.02 13.38
N SER A 36 5.80 1.04 12.07
CA SER A 36 4.90 1.72 11.11
C SER A 36 3.51 1.08 11.10
N PHE A 37 3.42 -0.25 11.21
CA PHE A 37 2.15 -0.98 11.29
C PHE A 37 1.38 -0.62 12.56
N SER A 38 2.06 -0.44 13.70
CA SER A 38 1.44 -0.05 14.97
C SER A 38 0.74 1.31 14.89
N GLY A 39 1.30 2.27 14.15
CA GLY A 39 0.64 3.55 13.86
C GLY A 39 -0.54 3.38 12.91
N LEU A 40 -0.29 2.71 11.76
CA LEU A 40 -1.33 2.54 10.75
C LEU A 40 -2.58 1.84 11.30
N ILE A 41 -2.40 0.75 12.07
CA ILE A 41 -3.54 -0.06 12.53
C ILE A 41 -4.49 0.70 13.49
N GLN A 42 -4.02 1.77 14.15
CA GLN A 42 -4.89 2.64 14.94
C GLN A 42 -5.92 3.35 14.07
N ARG A 43 -5.56 3.70 12.82
CA ARG A 43 -6.49 4.28 11.84
C ARG A 43 -7.60 3.30 11.46
N GLY A 44 -7.41 2.02 11.76
CA GLY A 44 -8.37 0.93 11.58
C GLY A 44 -9.46 0.87 12.65
N GLY A 45 -10.07 2.00 13.01
CA GLY A 45 -11.24 2.09 13.89
C GLY A 45 -11.03 2.80 15.22
N ARG A 46 -9.77 3.22 15.56
CA ARG A 46 -9.50 4.02 16.77
C ARG A 46 -9.30 5.49 16.43
N THR A 47 -8.28 5.84 15.65
CA THR A 47 -7.98 7.23 15.24
C THR A 47 -8.57 7.58 13.87
N GLY A 48 -9.05 6.58 13.12
CA GLY A 48 -9.68 6.75 11.82
C GLY A 48 -10.95 5.93 11.64
N PRO A 49 -11.73 6.23 10.59
CA PRO A 49 -13.05 5.62 10.37
C PRO A 49 -13.00 4.27 9.62
N HIS A 50 -11.83 3.65 9.44
CA HIS A 50 -11.60 2.51 8.57
C HIS A 50 -11.86 1.19 9.32
N ARG A 51 -13.13 0.73 9.37
CA ARG A 51 -13.56 -0.41 10.21
C ARG A 51 -13.89 -1.67 9.42
N ASP A 52 -13.66 -1.71 8.09
CA ASP A 52 -14.20 -2.73 7.20
C ASP A 52 -13.15 -3.78 6.78
N GLY A 53 -12.22 -4.05 7.67
CA GLY A 53 -11.16 -5.03 7.49
C GLY A 53 -9.79 -4.41 7.19
N TRP A 54 -8.79 -5.27 7.28
CA TRP A 54 -7.39 -4.93 7.02
C TRP A 54 -6.64 -6.18 6.55
N GLY A 55 -5.47 -5.97 5.98
CA GLY A 55 -4.55 -7.06 5.70
C GLY A 55 -3.16 -6.56 5.37
N ILE A 56 -2.20 -7.49 5.50
CA ILE A 56 -0.78 -7.25 5.28
C ILE A 56 -0.14 -8.44 4.56
N ALA A 57 0.77 -8.15 3.65
CA ALA A 57 1.55 -9.09 2.88
C ALA A 57 3.05 -8.87 3.12
N PHE A 58 3.74 -9.90 3.56
CA PHE A 58 5.18 -9.94 3.80
C PHE A 58 5.85 -10.83 2.77
N TYR A 59 6.89 -10.33 2.11
CA TYR A 59 7.64 -11.12 1.15
C TYR A 59 8.83 -11.81 1.78
N GLU A 60 8.93 -13.13 1.54
CA GLU A 60 10.05 -13.96 1.88
C GLU A 60 10.53 -14.67 0.60
N GLY A 61 11.62 -14.18 0.04
CA GLY A 61 12.10 -14.60 -1.29
C GLY A 61 11.07 -14.29 -2.38
N ARG A 62 10.57 -15.31 -3.08
CA ARG A 62 9.54 -15.22 -4.12
C ARG A 62 8.11 -15.43 -3.59
N GLY A 63 8.00 -15.96 -2.37
CA GLY A 63 6.73 -16.21 -1.68
C GLY A 63 6.22 -15.01 -0.94
N CYS A 64 4.95 -15.08 -0.55
CA CYS A 64 4.30 -14.02 0.19
C CYS A 64 3.45 -14.63 1.32
N ARG A 65 3.73 -14.20 2.55
CA ARG A 65 2.91 -14.52 3.72
C ARG A 65 1.88 -13.43 3.89
N THR A 66 0.62 -13.79 4.00
CA THR A 66 -0.49 -12.83 4.13
C THR A 66 -1.28 -13.06 5.39
N PHE A 67 -1.68 -11.96 6.04
CA PHE A 67 -2.65 -11.95 7.12
C PHE A 67 -3.80 -11.02 6.72
N HIS A 68 -5.03 -11.49 6.91
CA HIS A 68 -6.24 -10.72 6.60
C HIS A 68 -7.26 -10.91 7.72
N ASP A 69 -7.99 -9.84 8.00
CA ASP A 69 -9.12 -9.89 8.91
C ASP A 69 -10.20 -8.92 8.43
N PRO A 70 -11.45 -9.35 8.24
CA PRO A 70 -12.56 -8.44 7.92
C PRO A 70 -13.01 -7.59 9.12
N LEU A 71 -12.49 -7.85 10.33
CA LEU A 71 -12.74 -7.04 11.52
C LEU A 71 -11.95 -5.72 11.48
N PRO A 72 -12.38 -4.68 12.25
CA PRO A 72 -11.61 -3.47 12.46
C PRO A 72 -10.18 -3.78 12.96
N GLY A 73 -9.18 -3.09 12.40
CA GLY A 73 -7.79 -3.37 12.75
C GLY A 73 -7.48 -3.22 14.25
N CYS A 74 -8.08 -2.21 14.91
CA CYS A 74 -7.88 -1.99 16.36
C CYS A 74 -8.54 -3.06 17.26
N GLU A 75 -9.42 -3.90 16.73
CA GLU A 75 -10.14 -4.97 17.44
C GLU A 75 -9.63 -6.38 17.05
N SER A 76 -8.79 -6.48 16.03
CA SER A 76 -8.34 -7.73 15.44
C SER A 76 -7.24 -8.40 16.26
N LYS A 77 -7.47 -9.64 16.70
CA LYS A 77 -6.46 -10.49 17.35
C LYS A 77 -5.32 -10.88 16.41
N ILE A 78 -5.60 -10.96 15.11
CA ILE A 78 -4.58 -11.19 14.09
C ILE A 78 -3.67 -9.95 13.97
N ALA A 79 -4.23 -8.73 14.05
CA ALA A 79 -3.42 -7.51 14.06
C ALA A 79 -2.54 -7.43 15.31
N GLU A 80 -3.05 -7.85 16.46
CA GLU A 80 -2.26 -7.93 17.68
C GLU A 80 -1.08 -8.91 17.53
N LEU A 81 -1.32 -10.08 16.93
CA LEU A 81 -0.26 -11.05 16.63
C LEU A 81 0.81 -10.42 15.71
N VAL A 82 0.43 -9.73 14.64
CA VAL A 82 1.36 -9.07 13.71
C VAL A 82 2.15 -7.96 14.41
N ARG A 83 1.56 -7.26 15.38
CA ARG A 83 2.25 -6.21 16.16
C ARG A 83 3.26 -6.76 17.17
N THR A 84 3.04 -7.98 17.67
CA THR A 84 3.87 -8.59 18.72
C THR A 84 4.91 -9.56 18.17
N HIS A 85 4.61 -10.21 17.03
CA HIS A 85 5.51 -11.18 16.41
C HIS A 85 6.37 -10.55 15.32
N THR A 86 7.68 -10.71 15.42
CA THR A 86 8.63 -10.17 14.45
C THR A 86 8.57 -10.93 13.12
N VAL A 87 8.21 -10.25 12.04
CA VAL A 87 8.31 -10.76 10.67
C VAL A 87 9.20 -9.81 9.88
N LYS A 88 10.44 -10.20 9.62
CA LYS A 88 11.37 -9.42 8.79
C LYS A 88 11.13 -9.69 7.30
N SER A 89 11.04 -8.64 6.51
CA SER A 89 10.73 -8.71 5.09
C SER A 89 11.45 -7.64 4.28
N LEU A 90 11.74 -7.92 3.01
CA LEU A 90 12.28 -6.92 2.06
C LEU A 90 11.19 -6.03 1.45
N ASN A 91 9.97 -6.56 1.36
CA ASN A 91 8.82 -5.83 0.84
C ASN A 91 7.59 -6.14 1.68
N VAL A 92 6.83 -5.10 2.00
CA VAL A 92 5.54 -5.23 2.69
C VAL A 92 4.50 -4.38 1.96
N ILE A 93 3.29 -4.90 1.84
CA ILE A 93 2.09 -4.13 1.47
C ILE A 93 1.04 -4.35 2.54
N CYS A 94 0.49 -3.27 3.08
CA CYS A 94 -0.62 -3.30 4.02
C CYS A 94 -1.74 -2.36 3.57
N HIS A 95 -2.96 -2.72 3.91
CA HIS A 95 -4.14 -1.94 3.58
C HIS A 95 -5.14 -2.00 4.74
N ILE A 96 -5.74 -0.85 5.05
CA ILE A 96 -6.89 -0.77 5.96
C ILE A 96 -8.08 -0.27 5.16
N ARG A 97 -9.17 -1.04 5.24
CA ARG A 97 -10.34 -0.86 4.41
C ARG A 97 -11.37 0.05 5.04
N LYS A 98 -11.91 0.97 4.22
CA LYS A 98 -13.21 1.57 4.39
C LYS A 98 -14.05 1.21 3.17
N ALA A 99 -15.04 0.36 3.34
CA ALA A 99 -15.86 -0.13 2.24
C ALA A 99 -16.76 0.99 1.72
N THR A 100 -16.58 1.35 0.46
CA THR A 100 -17.53 2.18 -0.30
C THR A 100 -18.46 1.32 -1.15
N ASN A 101 -17.98 0.12 -1.51
CA ASN A 101 -18.73 -0.91 -2.25
C ASN A 101 -18.25 -2.31 -1.84
N GLY A 102 -19.12 -3.30 -2.03
CA GLY A 102 -18.85 -4.70 -1.73
C GLY A 102 -19.00 -5.05 -0.25
N ARG A 103 -19.31 -6.30 0.02
CA ARG A 103 -19.49 -6.81 1.38
C ARG A 103 -18.17 -6.74 2.17
N VAL A 104 -18.28 -6.56 3.47
CA VAL A 104 -17.18 -6.78 4.41
C VAL A 104 -17.03 -8.29 4.58
N CYS A 105 -16.00 -8.87 3.97
CA CYS A 105 -15.70 -10.29 3.97
C CYS A 105 -14.23 -10.51 3.58
N LEU A 106 -13.73 -11.70 3.83
CA LEU A 106 -12.31 -12.02 3.65
C LEU A 106 -11.89 -11.88 2.20
N GLU A 107 -12.67 -12.39 1.25
CA GLU A 107 -12.39 -12.34 -0.18
C GLU A 107 -12.35 -10.92 -0.78
N ASN A 108 -12.90 -9.94 -0.08
CA ASN A 108 -12.86 -8.52 -0.45
C ASN A 108 -11.80 -7.71 0.32
N THR A 109 -10.95 -8.37 1.10
CA THR A 109 -9.93 -7.74 1.95
C THR A 109 -8.56 -7.76 1.27
N HIS A 110 -7.95 -6.59 1.07
CA HIS A 110 -6.61 -6.43 0.51
C HIS A 110 -5.51 -6.82 1.53
N PRO A 111 -4.27 -7.12 1.06
CA PRO A 111 -3.80 -7.20 -0.33
C PRO A 111 -4.27 -8.47 -1.03
N PHE A 112 -4.63 -8.39 -2.32
CA PHE A 112 -4.87 -9.56 -3.14
C PHE A 112 -3.56 -10.15 -3.63
N THR A 113 -3.49 -11.48 -3.77
CA THR A 113 -2.29 -12.17 -4.25
C THR A 113 -2.59 -13.12 -5.40
N ARG A 114 -1.72 -13.17 -6.39
CA ARG A 114 -1.73 -14.14 -7.51
C ARG A 114 -0.31 -14.52 -7.89
N GLU A 115 -0.16 -15.69 -8.51
CA GLU A 115 1.11 -16.12 -9.06
C GLU A 115 1.32 -15.57 -10.48
N LEU A 116 2.53 -15.10 -10.78
CA LEU A 116 2.99 -14.85 -12.14
C LEU A 116 4.51 -15.04 -12.19
N TRP A 117 4.98 -15.86 -13.12
CA TRP A 117 6.40 -16.19 -13.35
C TRP A 117 7.10 -16.84 -12.15
N GLY A 118 6.40 -17.73 -11.43
CA GLY A 118 6.93 -18.40 -10.25
C GLY A 118 7.17 -17.48 -9.06
N ARG A 119 6.43 -16.36 -8.98
CA ARG A 119 6.48 -15.37 -7.89
C ARG A 119 5.09 -15.03 -7.42
N SER A 120 4.96 -14.73 -6.16
CA SER A 120 3.76 -14.07 -5.64
C SER A 120 3.75 -12.60 -6.06
N TRP A 121 2.66 -12.16 -6.66
CA TRP A 121 2.35 -10.76 -6.87
C TRP A 121 1.28 -10.35 -5.88
N ALA A 122 1.49 -9.23 -5.19
CA ALA A 122 0.52 -8.68 -4.25
C ALA A 122 0.07 -7.29 -4.71
N PHE A 123 -1.20 -6.98 -4.44
CA PHE A 123 -1.82 -5.73 -4.85
C PHE A 123 -2.74 -5.17 -3.77
N ALA A 124 -2.61 -3.89 -3.49
CA ALA A 124 -3.55 -3.12 -2.69
C ALA A 124 -3.94 -1.84 -3.43
N HIS A 125 -5.20 -1.47 -3.30
CA HIS A 125 -5.78 -0.32 -3.99
C HIS A 125 -6.69 0.46 -3.06
N ASN A 126 -6.51 1.77 -3.05
CA ASN A 126 -7.32 2.74 -2.36
C ASN A 126 -7.96 3.68 -3.38
N GLY A 127 -9.26 3.52 -3.60
CA GLY A 127 -10.02 4.29 -4.56
C GLY A 127 -11.27 3.57 -5.07
N ARG A 128 -11.80 4.07 -6.18
CA ARG A 128 -12.95 3.49 -6.87
C ARG A 128 -12.75 3.58 -8.38
N LEU A 129 -12.92 2.47 -9.07
CA LEU A 129 -12.74 2.33 -10.51
C LEU A 129 -14.08 2.01 -11.19
N LYS A 130 -14.56 2.94 -12.00
CA LYS A 130 -15.81 2.77 -12.76
C LYS A 130 -15.58 1.96 -14.04
N GLY A 131 -16.48 1.02 -14.36
CA GLY A 131 -16.45 0.24 -15.59
C GLY A 131 -15.34 -0.79 -15.71
N VAL A 132 -14.44 -0.90 -14.72
CA VAL A 132 -13.31 -1.86 -14.77
C VAL A 132 -13.80 -3.31 -14.73
N LYS A 133 -14.91 -3.58 -14.07
CA LYS A 133 -15.51 -4.94 -14.00
C LYS A 133 -15.97 -5.48 -15.34
N ASP A 134 -16.20 -4.61 -16.32
CA ASP A 134 -16.62 -4.99 -17.68
C ASP A 134 -15.40 -5.33 -18.58
N TRP A 135 -14.19 -5.13 -18.07
CA TRP A 135 -12.97 -5.43 -18.84
C TRP A 135 -12.74 -6.94 -18.91
N PRO A 136 -12.43 -7.49 -20.11
CA PRO A 136 -12.28 -8.93 -20.27
C PRO A 136 -11.02 -9.45 -19.53
N LEU A 137 -11.20 -10.55 -18.82
CA LEU A 137 -10.15 -11.30 -18.14
C LEU A 137 -9.91 -12.64 -18.84
N ARG A 138 -8.64 -13.05 -18.99
CA ARG A 138 -8.26 -14.29 -19.70
C ARG A 138 -7.66 -15.33 -18.76
N PHE A 139 -6.62 -14.96 -18.01
CA PHE A 139 -5.83 -15.90 -17.21
C PHE A 139 -6.16 -15.87 -15.73
N TYR A 140 -6.59 -14.72 -15.23
CA TYR A 140 -6.88 -14.52 -13.82
C TYR A 140 -8.37 -14.24 -13.60
N ARG A 141 -8.87 -14.62 -12.43
CA ARG A 141 -10.27 -14.36 -12.03
C ARG A 141 -10.29 -13.80 -10.63
N PRO A 142 -11.15 -12.81 -10.33
CA PRO A 142 -11.41 -12.39 -8.96
C PRO A 142 -12.10 -13.50 -8.18
N ILE A 143 -11.79 -13.59 -6.87
CA ILE A 143 -12.47 -14.45 -5.91
C ILE A 143 -13.61 -13.66 -5.27
N GLY A 144 -13.33 -12.41 -4.90
CA GLY A 144 -14.30 -11.48 -4.36
C GLY A 144 -15.05 -10.69 -5.43
N THR A 145 -15.67 -9.61 -5.01
CA THR A 145 -16.58 -8.82 -5.85
C THR A 145 -16.13 -7.38 -6.07
N THR A 146 -14.90 -7.01 -5.63
CA THR A 146 -14.41 -5.64 -5.71
C THR A 146 -13.89 -5.29 -7.11
N ASP A 147 -14.02 -4.03 -7.49
CA ASP A 147 -13.38 -3.44 -8.67
C ASP A 147 -11.85 -3.50 -8.58
N SER A 148 -11.32 -3.39 -7.36
CA SER A 148 -9.90 -3.47 -7.06
C SER A 148 -9.29 -4.82 -7.41
N GLU A 149 -9.95 -5.93 -7.04
CA GLU A 149 -9.45 -7.27 -7.37
C GLU A 149 -9.57 -7.56 -8.86
N HIS A 150 -10.66 -7.10 -9.49
CA HIS A 150 -10.81 -7.19 -10.95
C HIS A 150 -9.68 -6.43 -11.67
N ALA A 151 -9.37 -5.21 -11.22
CA ALA A 151 -8.26 -4.42 -11.75
C ALA A 151 -6.91 -5.14 -11.58
N PHE A 152 -6.67 -5.78 -10.45
CA PHE A 152 -5.47 -6.59 -10.23
C PHE A 152 -5.37 -7.76 -11.20
N CYS A 153 -6.44 -8.54 -11.34
CA CYS A 153 -6.51 -9.63 -12.32
C CYS A 153 -6.24 -9.12 -13.75
N TRP A 154 -6.83 -7.98 -14.11
CA TRP A 154 -6.60 -7.35 -15.41
C TRP A 154 -5.15 -6.88 -15.60
N ILE A 155 -4.52 -6.27 -14.59
CA ILE A 155 -3.09 -5.89 -14.65
C ILE A 155 -2.23 -7.11 -14.97
N LEU A 156 -2.41 -8.21 -14.23
CA LEU A 156 -1.64 -9.44 -14.44
C LEU A 156 -1.93 -10.08 -15.80
N ASP A 157 -3.16 -10.04 -16.28
CA ASP A 157 -3.53 -10.47 -17.63
C ASP A 157 -2.76 -9.68 -18.70
N GLN A 158 -2.70 -8.35 -18.59
CA GLN A 158 -1.96 -7.51 -19.53
C GLN A 158 -0.45 -7.79 -19.48
N ILE A 159 0.11 -7.96 -18.27
CA ILE A 159 1.54 -8.28 -18.10
C ILE A 159 1.84 -9.65 -18.72
N ARG A 160 1.04 -10.69 -18.43
CA ARG A 160 1.22 -12.05 -18.97
C ARG A 160 1.03 -12.11 -20.47
N ARG A 161 0.06 -11.37 -21.02
CA ARG A 161 -0.16 -11.28 -22.49
C ARG A 161 1.02 -10.65 -23.21
N ARG A 162 1.60 -9.58 -22.63
CA ARG A 162 2.73 -8.86 -23.22
C ARG A 162 4.04 -9.61 -23.04
N HIS A 163 4.19 -10.31 -21.92
CA HIS A 163 5.37 -11.04 -21.51
C HIS A 163 4.95 -12.42 -20.96
N PRO A 164 4.78 -13.44 -21.83
CA PRO A 164 4.44 -14.81 -21.40
C PRO A 164 5.47 -15.41 -20.44
N THR A 165 6.72 -14.98 -20.56
CA THR A 165 7.84 -15.30 -19.64
C THR A 165 8.45 -14.03 -19.09
N PRO A 166 9.21 -14.08 -17.97
CA PRO A 166 9.87 -12.91 -17.42
C PRO A 166 10.75 -12.22 -18.46
N PRO A 167 10.57 -10.90 -18.71
CA PRO A 167 11.42 -10.21 -19.67
C PRO A 167 12.85 -10.08 -19.15
N LYS A 168 13.84 -10.13 -20.04
CA LYS A 168 15.27 -9.96 -19.69
C LYS A 168 15.59 -8.61 -19.06
N LYS A 169 14.84 -7.55 -19.44
CA LYS A 169 15.00 -6.19 -18.93
C LYS A 169 13.84 -5.83 -18.02
N ASP A 170 14.09 -5.63 -16.73
CA ASP A 170 13.07 -5.25 -15.72
C ASP A 170 12.30 -3.97 -16.09
N MET A 171 12.97 -3.03 -16.78
CA MET A 171 12.36 -1.79 -17.29
C MET A 171 11.18 -2.03 -18.23
N ALA A 172 11.05 -3.19 -18.87
CA ALA A 172 9.90 -3.52 -19.71
C ALA A 172 8.62 -3.65 -18.88
N VAL A 173 8.70 -4.30 -17.71
CA VAL A 173 7.56 -4.42 -16.76
C VAL A 173 7.22 -3.05 -16.19
N LEU A 174 8.21 -2.27 -15.77
CA LEU A 174 8.01 -0.93 -15.22
C LEU A 174 7.24 -0.02 -16.20
N ARG A 175 7.67 0.03 -17.48
CA ARG A 175 6.99 0.82 -18.52
C ARG A 175 5.56 0.35 -18.74
N LEU A 176 5.31 -0.96 -18.69
CA LEU A 176 3.97 -1.51 -18.83
C LEU A 176 3.10 -1.14 -17.62
N VAL A 177 3.57 -1.33 -16.40
CA VAL A 177 2.83 -0.97 -15.17
C VAL A 177 2.47 0.52 -15.18
N ARG A 178 3.36 1.42 -15.61
CA ARG A 178 3.05 2.86 -15.77
C ARG A 178 1.86 3.09 -16.71
N LYS A 179 1.84 2.42 -17.87
CA LYS A 179 0.72 2.53 -18.83
C LYS A 179 -0.59 1.99 -18.26
N LEU A 180 -0.53 0.85 -17.56
CA LEU A 180 -1.70 0.23 -16.95
C LEU A 180 -2.26 1.08 -15.81
N ALA A 181 -1.39 1.64 -14.96
CA ALA A 181 -1.78 2.56 -13.89
C ALA A 181 -2.47 3.82 -14.43
N ALA A 182 -1.94 4.42 -15.50
CA ALA A 182 -2.56 5.56 -16.15
C ALA A 182 -3.96 5.21 -16.70
N LYS A 183 -4.13 4.02 -17.27
CA LYS A 183 -5.44 3.55 -17.76
C LYS A 183 -6.44 3.35 -16.63
N LEU A 184 -6.02 2.78 -15.49
CA LEU A 184 -6.87 2.66 -14.31
C LEU A 184 -7.23 4.02 -13.73
N ASN A 185 -6.27 4.95 -13.68
CA ASN A 185 -6.50 6.31 -13.19
C ASN A 185 -7.53 7.07 -14.01
N ALA A 186 -7.66 6.78 -15.30
CA ALA A 186 -8.72 7.33 -16.16
C ALA A 186 -10.12 6.80 -15.81
N CYS A 187 -10.23 5.67 -15.11
CA CYS A 187 -11.49 5.08 -14.65
C CYS A 187 -11.94 5.61 -13.27
N GLY A 188 -11.09 6.36 -12.58
CA GLY A 188 -11.41 6.92 -11.27
C GLY A 188 -10.20 7.07 -10.35
N THR A 189 -10.43 7.19 -9.05
CA THR A 189 -9.36 7.29 -8.07
C THR A 189 -8.63 5.95 -7.95
N SER A 190 -7.30 5.99 -8.09
CA SER A 190 -6.45 4.79 -8.10
C SER A 190 -5.11 5.03 -7.40
N ASN A 191 -5.12 5.16 -6.07
CA ASN A 191 -3.88 4.99 -5.32
C ASN A 191 -3.62 3.50 -5.19
N MET A 192 -2.49 2.99 -5.68
CA MET A 192 -2.22 1.56 -5.65
C MET A 192 -0.79 1.24 -5.28
N MET A 193 -0.62 0.06 -4.69
CA MET A 193 0.66 -0.61 -4.49
C MET A 193 0.61 -1.98 -5.15
N LEU A 194 1.61 -2.28 -5.98
CA LEU A 194 1.80 -3.57 -6.63
C LEU A 194 3.22 -4.04 -6.33
N CYS A 195 3.40 -5.30 -5.93
CA CYS A 195 4.73 -5.86 -5.66
C CYS A 195 4.90 -7.22 -6.36
N ASP A 196 6.07 -7.45 -6.95
CA ASP A 196 6.47 -8.70 -7.60
C ASP A 196 7.56 -9.46 -6.83
N SER A 197 7.69 -9.23 -5.55
CA SER A 197 8.75 -9.66 -4.63
C SER A 197 10.09 -8.88 -4.74
N ARG A 198 10.38 -8.23 -5.88
CA ARG A 198 11.61 -7.45 -6.10
C ARG A 198 11.38 -5.95 -6.14
N TYR A 199 10.29 -5.54 -6.75
CA TYR A 199 9.91 -4.15 -6.96
C TYR A 199 8.59 -3.84 -6.26
N LEU A 200 8.54 -2.70 -5.61
CA LEU A 200 7.31 -2.11 -5.11
C LEU A 200 6.92 -0.92 -6.01
N TYR A 201 5.86 -1.10 -6.79
CA TYR A 201 5.29 -0.09 -7.69
C TYR A 201 4.19 0.65 -6.94
N CYS A 202 4.31 1.98 -6.82
CA CYS A 202 3.34 2.83 -6.14
C CYS A 202 2.80 3.87 -7.12
N HIS A 203 1.48 3.89 -7.35
CA HIS A 203 0.82 4.92 -8.15
C HIS A 203 0.01 5.83 -7.24
N CYS A 204 0.19 7.14 -7.40
CA CYS A 204 -0.53 8.17 -6.68
C CYS A 204 -1.58 8.83 -7.59
N SER A 205 -2.85 8.65 -7.29
CA SER A 205 -3.96 9.37 -7.93
C SER A 205 -4.34 10.63 -7.16
N THR A 206 -4.35 10.55 -5.85
CA THR A 206 -4.77 11.66 -4.97
C THR A 206 -3.76 11.97 -3.88
N GLU A 207 -3.37 10.97 -3.09
CA GLU A 207 -2.49 11.14 -1.94
C GLU A 207 -1.71 9.87 -1.66
N LEU A 208 -0.40 9.97 -1.73
CA LEU A 208 0.61 9.03 -1.25
C LEU A 208 1.86 9.79 -0.86
N SER A 209 2.52 9.37 0.20
CA SER A 209 3.78 9.93 0.64
C SER A 209 4.78 8.81 0.90
N TRP A 210 6.07 9.11 0.81
CA TRP A 210 7.11 8.17 1.18
C TRP A 210 8.22 8.86 1.96
N LEU A 211 8.97 8.06 2.70
CA LEU A 211 10.11 8.43 3.49
C LEU A 211 11.19 7.38 3.31
N THR A 212 12.43 7.79 3.04
CA THR A 212 13.58 6.88 3.02
C THR A 212 14.47 7.13 4.22
N ARG A 213 14.55 6.14 5.10
CA ARG A 213 15.46 6.13 6.26
C ARG A 213 16.78 5.47 5.88
N ARG A 214 17.87 6.13 6.21
CA ARG A 214 19.25 5.67 6.05
C ARG A 214 20.13 6.38 7.07
N ALA A 215 21.32 5.87 7.31
CA ALA A 215 22.25 6.51 8.26
C ALA A 215 22.55 7.99 7.90
N PRO A 216 22.70 8.88 8.91
CA PRO A 216 22.49 8.59 10.32
C PRO A 216 21.01 8.40 10.66
N PHE A 217 20.71 7.33 11.39
CA PHE A 217 19.34 7.08 11.86
C PHE A 217 19.08 7.90 13.14
N GLY A 218 17.82 8.24 13.36
CA GLY A 218 17.36 8.98 14.53
C GLY A 218 16.08 8.40 15.12
N GLU A 219 15.51 9.12 16.05
CA GLU A 219 14.23 8.79 16.67
C GLU A 219 13.07 9.13 15.73
N ALA A 220 12.02 8.32 15.79
CA ALA A 220 10.76 8.57 15.15
C ALA A 220 9.61 8.38 16.13
N HIS A 221 8.63 9.29 16.07
CA HIS A 221 7.42 9.30 16.89
C HIS A 221 6.21 9.08 15.99
N LEU A 222 5.36 8.11 16.32
CA LEU A 222 4.11 7.89 15.61
C LEU A 222 3.08 9.00 15.89
N ILE A 223 2.26 9.31 14.88
CA ILE A 223 1.16 10.30 14.99
C ILE A 223 -0.03 9.69 15.71
N ASP A 224 -0.30 8.41 15.45
CA ASP A 224 -1.55 7.75 15.86
C ASP A 224 -1.44 7.00 17.20
N THR A 225 -0.27 6.99 17.84
CA THR A 225 -0.02 6.35 19.16
C THR A 225 1.28 6.86 19.78
N GLU A 226 1.35 6.84 21.11
CA GLU A 226 2.52 7.24 21.91
C GLU A 226 3.66 6.20 21.82
N LEU A 227 4.11 5.92 20.60
CA LEU A 227 5.22 5.00 20.36
C LEU A 227 6.38 5.72 19.67
N THR A 228 7.55 5.59 20.29
CA THR A 228 8.82 6.13 19.81
C THR A 228 9.80 5.00 19.60
N VAL A 229 10.58 5.07 18.53
CA VAL A 229 11.69 4.15 18.25
C VAL A 229 12.93 4.95 17.89
N ASP A 230 14.05 4.60 18.50
CA ASP A 230 15.37 5.06 18.09
C ASP A 230 15.96 4.06 17.08
N PHE A 231 15.83 4.38 15.81
CA PHE A 231 16.32 3.52 14.74
C PHE A 231 17.83 3.35 14.73
N ALA A 232 18.61 4.23 15.38
CA ALA A 232 20.05 4.05 15.49
C ALA A 232 20.44 2.80 16.29
N LYS A 233 19.55 2.35 17.19
CA LYS A 233 19.75 1.11 17.99
C LYS A 233 19.30 -0.16 17.27
N GLU A 234 18.42 -0.02 16.25
CA GLU A 234 17.76 -1.14 15.58
C GLU A 234 18.34 -1.44 14.18
N THR A 235 19.23 -0.57 13.67
CA THR A 235 19.72 -0.62 12.29
C THR A 235 21.24 -0.57 12.21
N THR A 236 21.77 -0.91 11.03
CA THR A 236 23.19 -0.74 10.70
C THR A 236 23.37 0.45 9.75
N PRO A 237 24.59 1.03 9.65
CA PRO A 237 24.83 2.15 8.72
C PRO A 237 24.56 1.84 7.23
N ARG A 238 24.43 0.57 6.87
CA ARG A 238 24.17 0.13 5.48
C ARG A 238 22.70 -0.08 5.18
N ASP A 239 21.83 -0.02 6.18
CA ASP A 239 20.41 -0.26 6.01
C ASP A 239 19.75 0.92 5.30
N ILE A 240 18.90 0.61 4.34
CA ILE A 240 18.08 1.58 3.60
C ILE A 240 16.66 1.07 3.60
N VAL A 241 15.77 1.83 4.20
CA VAL A 241 14.36 1.46 4.36
C VAL A 241 13.47 2.59 3.85
N THR A 242 12.70 2.32 2.81
CA THR A 242 11.65 3.24 2.36
C THR A 242 10.30 2.76 2.85
N VAL A 243 9.60 3.66 3.53
CA VAL A 243 8.22 3.49 3.97
C VAL A 243 7.33 4.37 3.10
N ILE A 244 6.22 3.82 2.63
CA ILE A 244 5.23 4.51 1.82
C ILE A 244 3.89 4.45 2.55
N ALA A 245 3.17 5.55 2.66
CA ALA A 245 1.85 5.59 3.31
C ALA A 245 0.91 6.55 2.58
N THR A 246 -0.40 6.35 2.73
CA THR A 246 -1.38 7.33 2.24
C THR A 246 -1.09 8.70 2.85
N ARG A 247 -0.92 8.77 4.16
CA ARG A 247 -0.52 9.97 4.90
C ARG A 247 0.65 9.65 5.83
N PRO A 248 1.53 10.62 6.13
CA PRO A 248 2.61 10.44 7.08
C PRO A 248 2.17 9.70 8.35
N LEU A 249 3.03 8.81 8.83
CA LEU A 249 2.80 8.03 10.06
C LEU A 249 3.55 8.59 11.26
N THR A 250 4.53 9.46 11.01
CA THR A 250 5.44 9.99 12.03
C THR A 250 5.52 11.51 11.96
N HIS A 251 5.78 12.11 13.12
CA HIS A 251 6.11 13.53 13.24
C HIS A 251 7.58 13.79 12.88
N HIS A 252 7.87 14.98 12.39
CA HIS A 252 9.22 15.54 12.20
C HIS A 252 10.18 14.74 11.30
N GLU A 253 9.69 13.75 10.55
CA GLU A 253 10.46 13.09 9.51
C GLU A 253 10.18 13.70 8.12
N PRO A 254 11.17 13.69 7.18
CA PRO A 254 11.05 14.36 5.88
C PRO A 254 10.23 13.53 4.87
N TRP A 255 8.94 13.37 5.13
CA TRP A 255 8.03 12.71 4.20
C TRP A 255 7.91 13.50 2.89
N GLN A 256 8.06 12.81 1.78
CA GLN A 256 7.92 13.35 0.43
C GLN A 256 6.54 12.98 -0.11
N VAL A 257 5.81 13.96 -0.63
CA VAL A 257 4.50 13.73 -1.27
C VAL A 257 4.73 13.26 -2.70
N MET A 258 4.04 12.19 -3.10
CA MET A 258 4.05 11.71 -4.49
C MET A 258 3.24 12.64 -5.40
N GLU A 259 3.83 12.98 -6.53
CA GLU A 259 3.14 13.69 -7.60
C GLU A 259 1.96 12.86 -8.14
N ARG A 260 0.80 13.51 -8.29
CA ARG A 260 -0.41 12.85 -8.81
C ARG A 260 -0.22 12.39 -10.26
N GLY A 261 -0.77 11.23 -10.56
CA GLY A 261 -0.65 10.57 -11.87
C GLY A 261 0.67 9.83 -12.07
N ARG A 262 1.61 9.92 -11.12
CA ARG A 262 2.94 9.32 -11.23
C ARG A 262 2.99 7.91 -10.65
N VAL A 263 3.78 7.04 -11.28
CA VAL A 263 4.21 5.75 -10.71
C VAL A 263 5.64 5.89 -10.24
N VAL A 264 5.86 5.76 -8.94
CA VAL A 264 7.18 5.66 -8.30
C VAL A 264 7.46 4.19 -8.00
N VAL A 265 8.67 3.75 -8.25
CA VAL A 265 9.07 2.35 -8.05
C VAL A 265 10.26 2.28 -7.11
N PHE A 266 10.20 1.36 -6.17
CA PHE A 266 11.24 1.14 -5.18
C PHE A 266 11.85 -0.25 -5.35
N ARG A 267 13.17 -0.33 -5.16
CA ARG A 267 13.94 -1.55 -5.08
C ARG A 267 15.12 -1.36 -4.14
N ASN A 268 15.34 -2.32 -3.24
CA ASN A 268 16.43 -2.27 -2.25
C ASN A 268 16.44 -0.96 -1.44
N GLY A 269 15.26 -0.49 -1.03
CA GLY A 269 15.10 0.73 -0.27
C GLY A 269 15.27 2.04 -1.05
N LEU A 270 15.49 1.99 -2.37
CA LEU A 270 15.72 3.18 -3.19
C LEU A 270 14.70 3.31 -4.32
N GLN A 271 14.40 4.55 -4.67
CA GLN A 271 13.62 4.84 -5.89
C GLN A 271 14.44 4.45 -7.12
N VAL A 272 13.81 3.76 -8.08
CA VAL A 272 14.43 3.32 -9.33
C VAL A 272 13.59 3.73 -10.54
N GLY A 273 14.25 3.94 -11.67
CA GLY A 273 13.59 4.18 -12.95
C GLY A 273 12.83 5.50 -12.99
N ALA A 274 13.41 6.59 -12.52
CA ALA A 274 12.89 7.95 -12.67
C ALA A 274 12.70 8.35 -14.12
#